data_9e69907cd8751b65d621495e273bfb89
#
_entry.id   9e69907cd8751b65d621495e273bfb89
#
_cell.length_a   1.000
_cell.length_b   1.000
_cell.length_c   1.000
_cell.angle_alpha   90.00
_cell.angle_beta   90.00
_cell.angle_gamma   90.00
#
_symmetry.space_group_name_H-M   'P 1'
#
loop_
_entity.id
_entity.type
_entity.pdbx_description
1 polymer ?
#
loop_
_entity_poly.entity_id
_entity_poly.type
_entity_poly.pdbx_seq_one_letter_code
_entity_poly.pdbx_strand_id
1 'polypeptide(L)'
;QVPYNLTLNILVKKYFYQIMASLIILFLAGFGYFYLLEKRKEKQLEKIAFYDRLTGMRNFEKFKIDAAELASSGDYVVIMFDINHFRAVTTGFGPKEGQRLLRLLCSKMTGASGDSEILAHGSNDLFILFLQDTGDAAIRQRLIDMQEAIKAEIAASGTLYNVSLAFGVYRPSKGEQDLEKMME
;
A
#
# COMPACT_ATOMS: atom_id res chain seq x y z
N GLN A 1 -60.31 44.19 -11.23
CA GLN A 1 -59.52 44.13 -9.97
C GLN A 1 -59.35 42.64 -9.57
N VAL A 2 -58.13 42.13 -9.55
CA VAL A 2 -57.83 40.77 -9.06
C VAL A 2 -58.09 40.77 -7.55
N PRO A 3 -58.92 39.85 -7.03
CA PRO A 3 -59.26 39.85 -5.62
C PRO A 3 -57.97 39.59 -4.75
N TYR A 4 -57.81 40.42 -3.73
CA TYR A 4 -56.62 40.40 -2.81
C TYR A 4 -56.24 38.99 -2.31
N ASN A 5 -57.24 38.15 -2.06
CA ASN A 5 -57.06 36.78 -1.63
C ASN A 5 -56.37 35.87 -2.65
N LEU A 6 -56.55 36.18 -3.96
CA LEU A 6 -55.92 35.39 -5.03
C LEU A 6 -54.43 35.71 -5.16
N THR A 7 -54.05 36.98 -5.04
CA THR A 7 -52.66 37.44 -5.06
C THR A 7 -51.88 36.97 -3.84
N LEU A 8 -52.50 36.98 -2.67
CA LEU A 8 -51.87 36.46 -1.43
C LEU A 8 -51.58 34.95 -1.52
N ASN A 9 -52.56 34.18 -1.99
CA ASN A 9 -52.39 32.74 -2.19
C ASN A 9 -51.28 32.38 -3.20
N ILE A 10 -51.12 33.14 -4.27
CA ILE A 10 -50.04 32.94 -5.25
C ILE A 10 -48.69 33.26 -4.64
N LEU A 11 -48.56 34.35 -3.85
CA LEU A 11 -47.35 34.71 -3.17
C LEU A 11 -46.94 33.66 -2.12
N VAL A 12 -47.89 33.20 -1.29
CA VAL A 12 -47.65 32.20 -0.26
C VAL A 12 -47.17 30.88 -0.88
N LYS A 13 -47.82 30.40 -1.98
CA LYS A 13 -47.39 29.23 -2.68
C LYS A 13 -45.98 29.36 -3.29
N LYS A 14 -45.65 30.51 -3.89
CA LYS A 14 -44.32 30.77 -4.45
C LYS A 14 -43.24 30.71 -3.41
N TYR A 15 -43.40 31.36 -2.26
CA TYR A 15 -42.43 31.29 -1.18
C TYR A 15 -42.33 29.94 -0.54
N PHE A 16 -43.43 29.19 -0.42
CA PHE A 16 -43.44 27.83 0.07
C PHE A 16 -42.57 26.90 -0.82
N TYR A 17 -42.75 26.97 -2.14
CA TYR A 17 -41.93 26.15 -3.07
C TYR A 17 -40.45 26.56 -3.02
N GLN A 18 -40.13 27.82 -2.88
CA GLN A 18 -38.72 28.27 -2.75
C GLN A 18 -38.07 27.77 -1.46
N ILE A 19 -38.77 27.81 -0.34
CA ILE A 19 -38.30 27.26 0.92
C ILE A 19 -38.09 25.76 0.83
N MET A 20 -39.06 25.05 0.28
CA MET A 20 -38.94 23.59 0.10
C MET A 20 -37.78 23.22 -0.82
N ALA A 21 -37.60 23.94 -1.91
CA ALA A 21 -36.46 23.72 -2.81
C ALA A 21 -35.12 23.94 -2.13
N SER A 22 -34.99 25.02 -1.33
CA SER A 22 -33.76 25.29 -0.59
C SER A 22 -33.49 24.26 0.51
N LEU A 23 -34.51 23.77 1.18
CA LEU A 23 -34.36 22.67 2.17
C LEU A 23 -33.90 21.36 1.50
N ILE A 24 -34.45 21.04 0.31
CA ILE A 24 -34.02 19.86 -0.46
C ILE A 24 -32.55 19.99 -0.89
N ILE A 25 -32.16 21.17 -1.39
CA ILE A 25 -30.75 21.42 -1.77
C ILE A 25 -29.81 21.28 -0.58
N LEU A 26 -30.18 21.86 0.57
CA LEU A 26 -29.42 21.75 1.82
C LEU A 26 -29.30 20.30 2.27
N PHE A 27 -30.39 19.53 2.20
CA PHE A 27 -30.40 18.11 2.54
C PHE A 27 -29.49 17.30 1.62
N LEU A 28 -29.56 17.53 0.31
CA LEU A 28 -28.71 16.84 -0.68
C LEU A 28 -27.23 17.21 -0.50
N ALA A 29 -26.93 18.48 -0.21
CA ALA A 29 -25.57 18.92 0.08
C ALA A 29 -25.02 18.29 1.36
N GLY A 30 -25.82 18.23 2.42
CA GLY A 30 -25.48 17.58 3.69
C GLY A 30 -25.26 16.08 3.52
N PHE A 31 -26.13 15.41 2.79
CA PHE A 31 -25.99 13.99 2.47
C PHE A 31 -24.75 13.70 1.65
N GLY A 32 -24.49 14.50 0.61
CA GLY A 32 -23.26 14.39 -0.20
C GLY A 32 -21.99 14.60 0.61
N TYR A 33 -21.99 15.59 1.50
CA TYR A 33 -20.87 15.84 2.41
C TYR A 33 -20.64 14.68 3.37
N PHE A 34 -21.70 14.12 3.97
CA PHE A 34 -21.61 12.93 4.84
C PHE A 34 -21.06 11.73 4.11
N TYR A 35 -21.55 11.45 2.90
CA TYR A 35 -21.05 10.37 2.05
C TYR A 35 -19.55 10.50 1.73
N LEU A 36 -19.09 11.72 1.43
CA LEU A 36 -17.67 11.99 1.17
C LEU A 36 -16.80 11.78 2.44
N LEU A 37 -17.31 12.15 3.61
CA LEU A 37 -16.61 11.92 4.87
C LEU A 37 -16.48 10.43 5.17
N GLU A 38 -17.53 9.66 4.96
CA GLU A 38 -17.53 8.22 5.18
C GLU A 38 -16.54 7.53 4.26
N LYS A 39 -16.57 7.86 2.97
CA LYS A 39 -15.61 7.34 1.99
C LYS A 39 -14.14 7.70 2.31
N ARG A 40 -13.90 8.88 2.89
CA ARG A 40 -12.56 9.24 3.38
C ARG A 40 -12.11 8.41 4.57
N LYS A 41 -13.02 8.13 5.50
CA LYS A 41 -12.73 7.26 6.67
C LYS A 41 -12.42 5.84 6.23
N GLU A 42 -13.19 5.26 5.32
CA GLU A 42 -12.92 3.92 4.78
C GLU A 42 -11.51 3.84 4.16
N LYS A 43 -11.15 4.79 3.30
CA LYS A 43 -9.80 4.83 2.72
C LYS A 43 -8.68 5.00 3.75
N GLN A 44 -8.94 5.73 4.84
CA GLN A 44 -7.96 5.87 5.92
C GLN A 44 -7.82 4.57 6.72
N LEU A 45 -8.93 3.90 7.01
CA LEU A 45 -8.92 2.59 7.68
C LEU A 45 -8.21 1.54 6.82
N GLU A 46 -8.49 1.50 5.52
CA GLU A 46 -7.82 0.62 4.57
C GLU A 46 -6.30 0.85 4.56
N LYS A 47 -5.87 2.11 4.50
CA LYS A 47 -4.44 2.44 4.57
C LYS A 47 -3.78 1.97 5.87
N ILE A 48 -4.45 2.13 7.00
CA ILE A 48 -3.90 1.72 8.30
C ILE A 48 -3.88 0.19 8.43
N ALA A 49 -4.90 -0.49 7.90
CA ALA A 49 -5.03 -1.95 7.98
C ALA A 49 -4.06 -2.68 7.04
N PHE A 50 -3.76 -2.11 5.85
CA PHE A 50 -3.12 -2.83 4.76
C PHE A 50 -1.78 -2.25 4.29
N TYR A 51 -1.36 -1.11 4.81
CA TYR A 51 -0.10 -0.50 4.40
C TYR A 51 0.77 -0.13 5.60
N ASP A 52 2.07 -0.36 5.47
CA ASP A 52 3.06 0.03 6.45
C ASP A 52 3.19 1.56 6.52
N ARG A 53 3.16 2.12 7.73
CA ARG A 53 3.17 3.58 7.94
C ARG A 53 4.50 4.24 7.59
N LEU A 54 5.61 3.51 7.71
CA LEU A 54 6.95 4.05 7.48
C LEU A 54 7.28 4.10 6.00
N THR A 55 6.98 3.02 5.30
CA THR A 55 7.39 2.78 3.90
C THR A 55 6.27 3.07 2.90
N GLY A 56 5.02 3.01 3.33
CA GLY A 56 3.86 3.13 2.45
C GLY A 56 3.60 1.88 1.59
N MET A 57 4.40 0.84 1.77
CA MET A 57 4.22 -0.43 1.06
C MET A 57 3.06 -1.24 1.64
N ARG A 58 2.63 -2.26 0.89
CA ARG A 58 1.74 -3.30 1.44
C ARG A 58 2.35 -3.88 2.71
N ASN A 59 1.55 -4.04 3.75
CA ASN A 59 1.94 -4.82 4.91
C ASN A 59 1.68 -6.31 4.65
N PHE A 60 2.00 -7.14 5.64
CA PHE A 60 1.83 -8.59 5.54
C PHE A 60 0.37 -9.02 5.30
N GLU A 61 -0.61 -8.35 5.90
CA GLU A 61 -2.02 -8.67 5.70
C GLU A 61 -2.47 -8.41 4.26
N LYS A 62 -2.06 -7.29 3.68
CA LYS A 62 -2.36 -6.98 2.27
C LYS A 62 -1.63 -7.93 1.32
N PHE A 63 -0.39 -8.31 1.67
CA PHE A 63 0.36 -9.29 0.92
C PHE A 63 -0.39 -10.62 0.81
N LYS A 64 -0.89 -11.17 1.93
CA LYS A 64 -1.64 -12.44 1.93
C LYS A 64 -2.85 -12.40 0.99
N ILE A 65 -3.62 -11.32 1.04
CA ILE A 65 -4.81 -11.15 0.20
C ILE A 65 -4.43 -11.11 -1.28
N ASP A 66 -3.48 -10.27 -1.65
CA ASP A 66 -3.09 -10.06 -3.06
C ASP A 66 -2.36 -11.29 -3.63
N ALA A 67 -1.51 -11.95 -2.81
CA ALA A 67 -0.81 -13.15 -3.21
C ALA A 67 -1.77 -14.35 -3.42
N ALA A 68 -2.79 -14.51 -2.59
CA ALA A 68 -3.80 -15.56 -2.76
C ALA A 68 -4.58 -15.39 -4.07
N GLU A 69 -4.86 -14.16 -4.48
CA GLU A 69 -5.51 -13.85 -5.76
C GLU A 69 -4.62 -14.23 -6.95
N LEU A 70 -3.34 -13.85 -6.92
CA LEU A 70 -2.39 -14.12 -8.00
C LEU A 70 -1.94 -15.59 -8.04
N ALA A 71 -1.80 -16.26 -6.91
CA ALA A 71 -1.36 -17.67 -6.84
C ALA A 71 -2.25 -18.63 -7.63
N SER A 72 -3.51 -18.27 -7.86
CA SER A 72 -4.45 -19.05 -8.67
C SER A 72 -4.15 -19.03 -10.17
N SER A 73 -3.33 -18.10 -10.65
CA SER A 73 -3.12 -17.83 -12.08
C SER A 73 -1.82 -18.37 -12.66
N GLY A 74 -0.94 -19.02 -11.86
CA GLY A 74 0.33 -19.55 -12.39
C GLY A 74 1.27 -20.12 -11.33
N ASP A 75 2.48 -20.44 -11.74
CA ASP A 75 3.55 -20.87 -10.86
C ASP A 75 4.29 -19.62 -10.33
N TYR A 76 4.36 -19.48 -9.01
CA TYR A 76 4.98 -18.34 -8.34
C TYR A 76 6.05 -18.76 -7.35
N VAL A 77 6.90 -17.83 -7.03
CA VAL A 77 7.92 -17.95 -5.98
C VAL A 77 7.75 -16.84 -4.96
N VAL A 78 7.90 -17.18 -3.69
CA VAL A 78 7.96 -16.24 -2.57
C VAL A 78 9.42 -16.04 -2.21
N ILE A 79 9.86 -14.80 -2.17
CA ILE A 79 11.20 -14.41 -1.77
C ILE A 79 11.09 -13.56 -0.53
N MET A 80 11.64 -14.04 0.57
CA MET A 80 11.79 -13.26 1.79
C MET A 80 13.21 -12.74 1.86
N PHE A 81 13.38 -11.51 2.29
CA PHE A 81 14.71 -10.95 2.46
C PHE A 81 14.74 -9.91 3.58
N ASP A 82 15.87 -9.79 4.21
CA ASP A 82 16.17 -8.83 5.26
C ASP A 82 17.47 -8.07 4.98
N ILE A 83 17.73 -7.06 5.81
CA ILE A 83 18.94 -6.26 5.75
C ILE A 83 19.95 -6.83 6.73
N ASN A 84 21.03 -7.40 6.22
CA ASN A 84 22.11 -7.87 7.07
C ASN A 84 22.61 -6.75 8.00
N HIS A 85 22.70 -7.07 9.29
CA HIS A 85 23.15 -6.16 10.32
C HIS A 85 22.31 -4.88 10.50
N PHE A 86 21.03 -4.87 10.12
CA PHE A 86 20.14 -3.70 10.28
C PHE A 86 20.16 -3.13 11.71
N ARG A 87 20.18 -4.02 12.71
CA ARG A 87 20.29 -3.62 14.11
C ARG A 87 21.58 -2.84 14.41
N ALA A 88 22.70 -3.19 13.77
CA ALA A 88 23.95 -2.44 13.95
C ALA A 88 23.83 -1.03 13.35
N VAL A 89 23.17 -0.87 12.22
CA VAL A 89 22.90 0.44 11.63
C VAL A 89 22.01 1.28 12.56
N THR A 90 20.91 0.72 13.06
CA THR A 90 19.99 1.45 13.95
C THR A 90 20.60 1.80 15.29
N THR A 91 21.49 0.95 15.82
CA THR A 91 22.19 1.21 17.09
C THR A 91 23.34 2.19 16.92
N GLY A 92 24.13 2.06 15.84
CA GLY A 92 25.31 2.90 15.62
C GLY A 92 24.99 4.29 15.05
N PHE A 93 24.01 4.40 14.16
CA PHE A 93 23.66 5.65 13.47
C PHE A 93 22.28 6.20 13.88
N GLY A 94 21.58 5.50 14.76
CA GLY A 94 20.29 5.90 15.30
C GLY A 94 19.08 5.43 14.51
N PRO A 95 17.88 5.42 15.15
CA PRO A 95 16.64 4.89 14.52
C PRO A 95 16.21 5.64 13.26
N LYS A 96 16.50 6.95 13.17
CA LYS A 96 16.16 7.75 11.97
C LYS A 96 16.92 7.29 10.73
N GLU A 97 18.16 6.84 10.91
CA GLU A 97 18.96 6.31 9.81
C GLU A 97 18.44 4.95 9.35
N GLY A 98 18.06 4.06 10.26
CA GLY A 98 17.35 2.82 9.90
C GLY A 98 16.06 3.08 9.10
N GLN A 99 15.25 4.05 9.53
CA GLN A 99 14.05 4.44 8.81
C GLN A 99 14.35 5.01 7.40
N ARG A 100 15.44 5.79 7.28
CA ARG A 100 15.90 6.31 5.99
C ARG A 100 16.30 5.17 5.06
N LEU A 101 17.05 4.21 5.56
CA LEU A 101 17.48 3.03 4.83
C LEU A 101 16.30 2.20 4.34
N LEU A 102 15.31 1.93 5.19
CA LEU A 102 14.09 1.21 4.81
C LEU A 102 13.33 1.93 3.68
N ARG A 103 13.15 3.26 3.77
CA ARG A 103 12.47 4.03 2.70
C ARG A 103 13.25 4.02 1.39
N LEU A 104 14.56 4.08 1.45
CA LEU A 104 15.42 4.02 0.28
C LEU A 104 15.29 2.67 -0.43
N LEU A 105 15.34 1.57 0.33
CA LEU A 105 15.10 0.22 -0.19
C LEU A 105 13.73 0.14 -0.86
N CYS A 106 12.68 0.57 -0.17
CA CYS A 106 11.32 0.54 -0.71
C CYS A 106 11.19 1.30 -2.03
N SER A 107 11.78 2.50 -2.11
CA SER A 107 11.70 3.33 -3.34
C SER A 107 12.37 2.66 -4.54
N LYS A 108 13.51 2.00 -4.33
CA LYS A 108 14.23 1.29 -5.39
C LYS A 108 13.52 0.03 -5.83
N MET A 109 13.00 -0.72 -4.88
CA MET A 109 12.32 -1.98 -5.16
C MET A 109 10.98 -1.77 -5.86
N THR A 110 10.20 -0.77 -5.44
CA THR A 110 8.93 -0.43 -6.12
C THR A 110 9.15 -0.03 -7.57
N GLY A 111 10.24 0.67 -7.88
CA GLY A 111 10.60 1.03 -9.25
C GLY A 111 11.08 -0.14 -10.12
N ALA A 112 11.49 -1.25 -9.50
CA ALA A 112 11.99 -2.44 -10.18
C ALA A 112 10.95 -3.57 -10.28
N SER A 113 9.79 -3.43 -9.62
CA SER A 113 8.73 -4.45 -9.62
C SER A 113 7.82 -4.29 -10.83
N GLY A 114 7.47 -5.44 -11.46
CA GLY A 114 6.49 -5.49 -12.54
C GLY A 114 5.04 -5.43 -12.03
N ASP A 115 4.09 -5.20 -12.94
CA ASP A 115 2.66 -5.09 -12.60
C ASP A 115 2.06 -6.39 -12.02
N SER A 116 2.67 -7.54 -12.30
CA SER A 116 2.26 -8.87 -11.81
C SER A 116 3.01 -9.32 -10.57
N GLU A 117 3.72 -8.42 -9.90
CA GLU A 117 4.51 -8.72 -8.72
C GLU A 117 3.96 -8.03 -7.49
N ILE A 118 4.08 -8.71 -6.35
CA ILE A 118 3.68 -8.14 -5.08
C ILE A 118 4.91 -7.97 -4.21
N LEU A 119 5.16 -6.73 -3.83
CA LEU A 119 6.18 -6.37 -2.87
C LEU A 119 5.52 -5.86 -1.60
N ALA A 120 5.94 -6.38 -0.46
CA ALA A 120 5.43 -6.00 0.85
C ALA A 120 6.57 -5.77 1.85
N HIS A 121 6.32 -4.91 2.81
CA HIS A 121 7.15 -4.73 3.99
C HIS A 121 6.48 -5.42 5.16
N GLY A 122 7.16 -6.39 5.75
CA GLY A 122 6.69 -7.13 6.92
C GLY A 122 6.91 -6.34 8.21
N SER A 123 7.73 -6.85 9.10
CA SER A 123 8.12 -6.18 10.34
C SER A 123 9.61 -5.89 10.36
N ASN A 124 10.02 -4.81 11.00
CA ASN A 124 11.40 -4.36 11.12
C ASN A 124 12.08 -4.13 9.76
N ASP A 125 12.95 -5.04 9.34
CA ASP A 125 13.71 -5.03 8.10
C ASP A 125 13.34 -6.18 7.15
N LEU A 126 12.26 -6.91 7.44
CA LEU A 126 11.78 -8.02 6.63
C LEU A 126 10.93 -7.54 5.45
N PHE A 127 11.28 -7.98 4.27
CA PHE A 127 10.55 -7.74 3.03
C PHE A 127 10.11 -9.05 2.39
N ILE A 128 9.02 -9.00 1.66
CA ILE A 128 8.46 -10.16 0.95
C ILE A 128 8.18 -9.74 -0.48
N LEU A 129 8.71 -10.52 -1.42
CA LEU A 129 8.48 -10.35 -2.84
C LEU A 129 7.83 -11.62 -3.39
N PHE A 130 6.69 -11.47 -4.04
CA PHE A 130 5.96 -12.52 -4.74
C PHE A 130 6.01 -12.24 -6.23
N LEU A 131 6.53 -13.17 -6.98
CA LEU A 131 6.73 -13.01 -8.42
C LEU A 131 6.55 -14.33 -9.16
N GLN A 132 6.31 -14.26 -10.47
CA GLN A 132 6.20 -15.44 -11.33
C GLN A 132 7.51 -16.22 -11.34
N ASP A 133 7.44 -17.56 -11.25
CA ASP A 133 8.62 -18.42 -11.33
C ASP A 133 9.18 -18.46 -12.76
N THR A 134 10.31 -17.81 -12.94
CA THR A 134 11.04 -17.77 -14.21
C THR A 134 12.24 -18.72 -14.22
N GLY A 135 12.37 -19.57 -13.20
CA GLY A 135 13.47 -20.51 -13.03
C GLY A 135 14.64 -19.94 -12.21
N ASP A 136 15.44 -20.86 -11.66
CA ASP A 136 16.52 -20.52 -10.69
C ASP A 136 17.53 -19.51 -11.21
N ALA A 137 17.97 -19.65 -12.46
CA ALA A 137 18.98 -18.78 -13.03
C ALA A 137 18.49 -17.34 -13.15
N ALA A 138 17.26 -17.14 -13.64
CA ALA A 138 16.66 -15.82 -13.81
C ALA A 138 16.37 -15.15 -12.46
N ILE A 139 15.82 -15.91 -11.50
CA ILE A 139 15.55 -15.40 -10.15
C ILE A 139 16.86 -15.01 -9.47
N ARG A 140 17.89 -15.88 -9.52
CA ARG A 140 19.20 -15.57 -8.95
C ARG A 140 19.81 -14.29 -9.54
N GLN A 141 19.80 -14.15 -10.87
CA GLN A 141 20.33 -12.96 -11.52
C GLN A 141 19.60 -11.71 -11.07
N ARG A 142 18.28 -11.77 -10.99
CA ARG A 142 17.46 -10.65 -10.51
C ARG A 142 17.78 -10.23 -9.07
N LEU A 143 17.99 -11.20 -8.17
CA LEU A 143 18.38 -10.90 -6.78
C LEU A 143 19.77 -10.26 -6.69
N ILE A 144 20.71 -10.69 -7.54
CA ILE A 144 22.04 -10.09 -7.67
C ILE A 144 21.90 -8.64 -8.15
N ASP A 145 21.14 -8.40 -9.23
CA ASP A 145 20.95 -7.07 -9.79
C ASP A 145 20.29 -6.13 -8.78
N MET A 146 19.31 -6.61 -8.04
CA MET A 146 18.65 -5.88 -6.96
C MET A 146 19.64 -5.53 -5.84
N GLN A 147 20.46 -6.48 -5.40
CA GLN A 147 21.50 -6.25 -4.40
C GLN A 147 22.51 -5.19 -4.85
N GLU A 148 22.97 -5.25 -6.08
CA GLU A 148 23.94 -4.29 -6.62
C GLU A 148 23.33 -2.89 -6.81
N ALA A 149 22.08 -2.80 -7.25
CA ALA A 149 21.38 -1.51 -7.37
C ALA A 149 21.21 -0.83 -5.99
N ILE A 150 20.90 -1.60 -4.95
CA ILE A 150 20.78 -1.10 -3.58
C ILE A 150 22.13 -0.65 -3.03
N LYS A 151 23.19 -1.45 -3.23
CA LYS A 151 24.56 -1.07 -2.82
C LYS A 151 25.01 0.23 -3.50
N ALA A 152 24.79 0.36 -4.79
CA ALA A 152 25.13 1.55 -5.55
C ALA A 152 24.42 2.82 -5.02
N GLU A 153 23.13 2.70 -4.69
CA GLU A 153 22.35 3.81 -4.13
C GLU A 153 22.82 4.22 -2.74
N ILE A 154 23.13 3.23 -1.88
CA ILE A 154 23.65 3.49 -0.55
C ILE A 154 25.01 4.17 -0.63
N ALA A 155 25.90 3.70 -1.50
CA ALA A 155 27.18 4.32 -1.73
C ALA A 155 27.02 5.77 -2.25
N ALA A 156 26.10 6.01 -3.16
CA ALA A 156 25.80 7.35 -3.70
C ALA A 156 25.21 8.29 -2.64
N SER A 157 24.54 7.76 -1.63
CA SER A 157 23.95 8.54 -0.54
C SER A 157 24.95 9.03 0.52
N GLY A 158 26.25 8.70 0.37
CA GLY A 158 27.33 9.15 1.26
C GLY A 158 27.30 8.49 2.65
N THR A 159 26.67 7.34 2.79
CA THR A 159 26.66 6.59 4.06
C THR A 159 28.00 5.96 4.38
N LEU A 160 28.34 5.87 5.66
CA LEU A 160 29.59 5.30 6.17
C LEU A 160 29.52 3.79 6.43
N TYR A 161 28.44 3.12 6.00
CA TYR A 161 28.24 1.69 6.20
C TYR A 161 27.84 1.00 4.89
N ASN A 162 28.17 -0.28 4.79
CA ASN A 162 27.75 -1.13 3.71
C ASN A 162 26.48 -1.90 4.09
N VAL A 163 25.63 -2.14 3.10
CA VAL A 163 24.42 -2.93 3.25
C VAL A 163 24.44 -4.11 2.30
N SER A 164 24.05 -5.26 2.80
CA SER A 164 23.75 -6.44 2.01
C SER A 164 22.41 -7.00 2.41
N LEU A 165 21.75 -7.71 1.50
CA LEU A 165 20.50 -8.38 1.77
C LEU A 165 20.75 -9.88 1.90
N ALA A 166 20.03 -10.53 2.82
CA ALA A 166 19.91 -11.98 2.87
C ALA A 166 18.60 -12.41 2.22
N PHE A 167 18.62 -13.40 1.35
CA PHE A 167 17.45 -13.84 0.60
C PHE A 167 17.12 -15.29 0.94
N GLY A 168 15.85 -15.56 1.24
CA GLY A 168 15.25 -16.88 1.26
C GLY A 168 14.27 -17.02 0.09
N VAL A 169 14.39 -18.09 -0.69
CA VAL A 169 13.53 -18.35 -1.84
C VAL A 169 12.70 -19.59 -1.57
N TYR A 170 11.39 -19.46 -1.63
CA TYR A 170 10.44 -20.54 -1.41
C TYR A 170 9.55 -20.73 -2.65
N ARG A 171 9.39 -21.99 -3.06
CA ARG A 171 8.46 -22.40 -4.13
C ARG A 171 7.33 -23.20 -3.53
N PRO A 172 6.10 -22.66 -3.53
CA PRO A 172 4.95 -23.40 -3.05
C PRO A 172 4.71 -24.68 -3.87
N SER A 173 4.35 -25.76 -3.19
CA SER A 173 3.88 -26.97 -3.87
C SER A 173 2.53 -26.72 -4.54
N LYS A 174 2.23 -27.41 -5.66
CA LYS A 174 0.92 -27.26 -6.34
C LYS A 174 -0.23 -27.55 -5.37
N GLY A 175 -1.07 -26.56 -5.13
CA GLY A 175 -2.21 -26.64 -4.21
C GLY A 175 -1.92 -26.17 -2.78
N GLU A 176 -0.71 -25.75 -2.47
CA GLU A 176 -0.38 -25.13 -1.19
C GLU A 176 -0.83 -23.67 -1.21
N GLN A 177 -1.86 -23.37 -0.41
CA GLN A 177 -2.44 -22.01 -0.29
C GLN A 177 -2.11 -21.37 1.05
N ASP A 178 -1.41 -22.07 1.93
CA ASP A 178 -1.10 -21.60 3.28
C ASP A 178 0.19 -20.78 3.28
N LEU A 179 0.05 -19.50 2.93
CA LEU A 179 1.16 -18.54 2.94
C LEU A 179 1.76 -18.33 4.35
N GLU A 180 1.04 -18.65 5.42
CA GLU A 180 1.55 -18.54 6.79
C GLU A 180 2.58 -19.64 7.08
N LYS A 181 2.33 -20.86 6.63
CA LYS A 181 3.31 -21.96 6.74
C LYS A 181 4.58 -21.75 5.91
N MET A 182 4.51 -20.90 4.89
CA MET A 182 5.67 -20.61 4.05
C MET A 182 6.68 -19.69 4.73
N MET A 183 6.32 -19.13 5.90
CA MET A 183 7.13 -18.12 6.60
C MET A 183 7.53 -18.54 8.01
N GLU A 184 7.21 -19.75 8.44
CA GLU A 184 7.75 -20.40 9.62
C GLU A 184 9.09 -21.11 9.30
#